data_059b52478938a979fcbd1dd5af46d3de
#
_entry.id   059b52478938a979fcbd1dd5af46d3de
#
_cell.length_a   1.000
_cell.length_b   1.000
_cell.length_c   1.000
_cell.angle_alpha   90.00
_cell.angle_beta   90.00
_cell.angle_gamma   90.00
#
_symmetry.space_group_name_H-M   'P 1'
#
loop_
_entity.id
_entity.type
_entity.pdbx_description
1 polymer ?
#
loop_
_entity_poly.entity_id
_entity_poly.type
_entity_poly.pdbx_seq_one_letter_code
_entity_poly.pdbx_strand_id
1 'polypeptide(L)'
;MSGKRKCVLITGVCGGMGSKAVKEFKQNGYTVFALDRRACVAEENVFPIEADITSEDSIKQAVKLVSEITDELYAIVHYAGIYMLDSLAEIDSAEFERIFKINLFGAFLINKAFLPLLKNGSRILMTTSELAPLDPLPFTGIYAITKSALDKYAYSLRMELQLLGISVSVLRAGAVKTDMLGASEVALDRFCRETRLYSCNAKRFKRIVDSVEAKSIPPEKIAKKTLCIIEKRSPGFAYSINRNPLLRLLDLLPNRLQFKIIRAVLK
;
A
#
# COMPACT_ATOMS: atom_id res chain seq x y z
N MET A 1 -31.67 -2.09 19.57
CA MET A 1 -30.40 -1.58 20.15
C MET A 1 -29.55 -1.06 19.01
N SER A 2 -29.43 0.26 18.87
CA SER A 2 -28.51 0.87 17.88
C SER A 2 -27.09 0.62 18.38
N GLY A 3 -26.45 -0.43 17.83
CA GLY A 3 -25.05 -0.70 18.15
C GLY A 3 -24.18 0.50 17.72
N LYS A 4 -23.21 0.88 18.55
CA LYS A 4 -22.21 1.93 18.24
C LYS A 4 -21.60 1.60 16.86
N ARG A 5 -21.62 2.56 15.91
CA ARG A 5 -21.06 2.35 14.57
C ARG A 5 -19.57 2.06 14.68
N LYS A 6 -19.11 1.09 13.90
CA LYS A 6 -17.67 0.77 13.82
C LYS A 6 -16.90 1.92 13.16
N CYS A 7 -15.85 2.39 13.79
CA CYS A 7 -14.98 3.44 13.31
C CYS A 7 -13.78 2.84 12.57
N VAL A 8 -13.43 3.38 11.40
CA VAL A 8 -12.26 2.96 10.63
C VAL A 8 -11.42 4.18 10.24
N LEU A 9 -10.12 4.11 10.44
CA LEU A 9 -9.15 5.06 9.91
C LEU A 9 -8.63 4.53 8.57
N ILE A 10 -8.71 5.33 7.51
CA ILE A 10 -8.19 4.99 6.18
C ILE A 10 -7.18 6.04 5.77
N THR A 11 -5.94 5.63 5.43
CA THR A 11 -4.90 6.54 4.93
C THR A 11 -4.82 6.50 3.41
N GLY A 12 -4.43 7.62 2.77
CA GLY A 12 -4.30 7.73 1.32
C GLY A 12 -5.65 7.80 0.58
N VAL A 13 -6.61 8.46 1.19
CA VAL A 13 -8.02 8.48 0.73
C VAL A 13 -8.23 9.32 -0.53
N CYS A 14 -7.35 10.27 -0.85
CA CYS A 14 -7.40 11.00 -2.11
C CYS A 14 -6.81 10.22 -3.30
N GLY A 15 -6.26 9.03 -3.06
CA GLY A 15 -5.81 8.11 -4.10
C GLY A 15 -6.95 7.20 -4.61
N GLY A 16 -6.75 6.59 -5.79
CA GLY A 16 -7.79 5.79 -6.44
C GLY A 16 -8.32 4.62 -5.60
N MET A 17 -7.47 3.88 -4.86
CA MET A 17 -7.91 2.79 -3.98
C MET A 17 -8.59 3.32 -2.72
N GLY A 18 -8.00 4.35 -2.09
CA GLY A 18 -8.50 4.90 -0.83
C GLY A 18 -9.87 5.54 -0.97
N SER A 19 -10.10 6.32 -2.03
CA SER A 19 -11.40 6.96 -2.30
C SER A 19 -12.54 5.93 -2.49
N LYS A 20 -12.25 4.80 -3.13
CA LYS A 20 -13.23 3.72 -3.29
C LYS A 20 -13.46 2.96 -1.99
N ALA A 21 -12.42 2.81 -1.16
CA ALA A 21 -12.55 2.21 0.15
C ALA A 21 -13.40 3.09 1.09
N VAL A 22 -13.20 4.41 1.13
CA VAL A 22 -14.05 5.33 1.90
C VAL A 22 -15.52 5.12 1.53
N LYS A 23 -15.84 5.11 0.23
CA LYS A 23 -17.21 4.89 -0.26
C LYS A 23 -17.77 3.53 0.17
N GLU A 24 -16.98 2.47 0.01
CA GLU A 24 -17.38 1.10 0.36
C GLU A 24 -17.67 0.96 1.87
N PHE A 25 -16.78 1.48 2.73
CA PHE A 25 -16.96 1.42 4.18
C PHE A 25 -18.16 2.27 4.63
N LYS A 26 -18.33 3.50 4.10
CA LYS A 26 -19.48 4.36 4.35
C LYS A 26 -20.80 3.64 4.03
N GLN A 27 -20.90 3.04 2.84
CA GLN A 27 -22.10 2.31 2.40
C GLN A 27 -22.43 1.10 3.27
N ASN A 28 -21.44 0.53 3.96
CA ASN A 28 -21.62 -0.58 4.89
C ASN A 28 -21.73 -0.13 6.36
N GLY A 29 -22.09 1.14 6.60
CA GLY A 29 -22.46 1.65 7.91
C GLY A 29 -21.31 1.99 8.84
N TYR A 30 -20.10 2.12 8.34
CA TYR A 30 -18.93 2.56 9.12
C TYR A 30 -18.90 4.08 9.26
N THR A 31 -18.34 4.55 10.36
CA THR A 31 -17.78 5.90 10.48
C THR A 31 -16.35 5.87 9.98
N VAL A 32 -16.03 6.72 9.01
CA VAL A 32 -14.71 6.72 8.31
C VAL A 32 -13.94 7.98 8.67
N PHE A 33 -12.77 7.81 9.25
CA PHE A 33 -11.74 8.86 9.38
C PHE A 33 -10.84 8.80 8.14
N ALA A 34 -11.03 9.78 7.27
CA ALA A 34 -10.42 9.81 5.94
C ALA A 34 -9.14 10.66 5.95
N LEU A 35 -7.98 10.01 6.11
CA LEU A 35 -6.68 10.67 6.28
C LEU A 35 -5.90 10.74 4.97
N ASP A 36 -5.51 11.95 4.57
CA ASP A 36 -4.60 12.21 3.43
C ASP A 36 -3.83 13.51 3.69
N ARG A 37 -2.74 13.72 2.98
CA ARG A 37 -2.01 15.00 2.99
C ARG A 37 -2.71 16.14 2.24
N ARG A 38 -3.76 15.83 1.52
CA ARG A 38 -4.64 16.75 0.81
C ARG A 38 -6.00 16.79 1.50
N ALA A 39 -6.58 17.98 1.56
CA ALA A 39 -7.93 18.12 2.09
C ALA A 39 -8.92 17.28 1.28
N CYS A 40 -9.77 16.53 1.96
CA CYS A 40 -10.87 15.78 1.39
C CYS A 40 -12.20 16.44 1.79
N VAL A 41 -13.26 16.18 1.02
CA VAL A 41 -14.58 16.71 1.32
C VAL A 41 -15.22 15.93 2.46
N ALA A 42 -15.78 16.65 3.45
CA ALA A 42 -16.58 16.05 4.51
C ALA A 42 -17.93 15.57 3.97
N GLU A 43 -18.33 14.38 4.41
CA GLU A 43 -19.64 13.79 4.07
C GLU A 43 -20.24 13.18 5.35
N GLU A 44 -21.52 12.85 5.29
CA GLU A 44 -22.16 12.15 6.41
C GLU A 44 -21.38 10.86 6.75
N ASN A 45 -20.97 10.71 8.01
CA ASN A 45 -20.15 9.61 8.54
C ASN A 45 -18.73 9.49 7.93
N VAL A 46 -18.25 10.53 7.23
CA VAL A 46 -16.86 10.63 6.74
C VAL A 46 -16.21 11.91 7.28
N PHE A 47 -15.21 11.74 8.12
CA PHE A 47 -14.47 12.82 8.77
C PHE A 47 -13.10 12.97 8.08
N PRO A 48 -12.91 14.01 7.27
CA PRO A 48 -11.63 14.26 6.62
C PRO A 48 -10.58 14.69 7.66
N ILE A 49 -9.38 14.13 7.52
CA ILE A 49 -8.22 14.48 8.34
C ILE A 49 -7.06 14.81 7.40
N GLU A 50 -6.68 16.08 7.36
CA GLU A 50 -5.49 16.48 6.63
C GLU A 50 -4.25 16.24 7.48
N ALA A 51 -3.40 15.28 7.05
CA ALA A 51 -2.19 14.94 7.76
C ALA A 51 -1.12 14.34 6.85
N ASP A 52 0.13 14.74 7.10
CA ASP A 52 1.30 14.11 6.50
C ASP A 52 1.76 12.93 7.37
N ILE A 53 1.65 11.73 6.84
CA ILE A 53 2.04 10.48 7.52
C ILE A 53 3.54 10.39 7.80
N THR A 54 4.36 11.30 7.24
CA THR A 54 5.80 11.37 7.48
C THR A 54 6.20 12.34 8.60
N SER A 55 5.21 13.07 9.16
CA SER A 55 5.37 14.04 10.23
C SER A 55 4.71 13.56 11.52
N GLU A 56 5.51 13.33 12.57
CA GLU A 56 4.97 12.92 13.87
C GLU A 56 4.01 13.95 14.46
N ASP A 57 4.28 15.24 14.29
CA ASP A 57 3.41 16.30 14.84
C ASP A 57 2.07 16.39 14.09
N SER A 58 2.11 16.21 12.77
CA SER A 58 0.87 16.11 11.98
C SER A 58 0.02 14.91 12.40
N ILE A 59 0.66 13.77 12.66
CA ILE A 59 -0.04 12.56 13.14
C ILE A 59 -0.58 12.74 14.56
N LYS A 60 0.15 13.40 15.48
CA LYS A 60 -0.36 13.71 16.83
C LYS A 60 -1.63 14.56 16.78
N GLN A 61 -1.67 15.55 15.89
CA GLN A 61 -2.89 16.35 15.67
C GLN A 61 -4.04 15.49 15.12
N ALA A 62 -3.75 14.59 14.16
CA ALA A 62 -4.75 13.66 13.64
C ALA A 62 -5.32 12.75 14.72
N VAL A 63 -4.47 12.20 15.61
CA VAL A 63 -4.93 11.39 16.77
C VAL A 63 -5.86 12.19 17.66
N LYS A 64 -5.52 13.45 17.97
CA LYS A 64 -6.38 14.33 18.80
C LYS A 64 -7.76 14.51 18.18
N LEU A 65 -7.83 14.85 16.90
CA LEU A 65 -9.10 15.01 16.17
C LEU A 65 -9.96 13.73 16.18
N VAL A 66 -9.34 12.57 16.00
CA VAL A 66 -10.06 11.29 16.05
C VAL A 66 -10.55 11.00 17.47
N SER A 67 -9.73 11.27 18.49
CA SER A 67 -10.05 11.01 19.89
C SER A 67 -11.17 11.90 20.44
N GLU A 68 -11.40 13.06 19.83
CA GLU A 68 -12.55 13.94 20.16
C GLU A 68 -13.89 13.30 19.71
N ILE A 69 -13.87 12.38 18.76
CA ILE A 69 -15.07 11.76 18.18
C ILE A 69 -15.27 10.31 18.67
N THR A 70 -14.18 9.56 18.86
CA THR A 70 -14.23 8.15 19.26
C THR A 70 -13.08 7.76 20.17
N ASP A 71 -13.34 6.85 21.08
CA ASP A 71 -12.37 6.21 21.98
C ASP A 71 -11.88 4.84 21.46
N GLU A 72 -12.42 4.41 20.29
CA GLU A 72 -12.09 3.11 19.71
C GLU A 72 -12.10 3.15 18.17
N LEU A 73 -11.07 2.59 17.57
CA LEU A 73 -11.00 2.25 16.16
C LEU A 73 -11.17 0.75 15.97
N TYR A 74 -12.17 0.38 15.20
CA TYR A 74 -12.36 -1.02 14.79
C TYR A 74 -11.28 -1.47 13.78
N ALA A 75 -10.85 -0.56 12.90
CA ALA A 75 -9.77 -0.88 11.95
C ALA A 75 -8.94 0.34 11.54
N ILE A 76 -7.67 0.06 11.18
CA ILE A 76 -6.79 0.96 10.40
C ILE A 76 -6.52 0.31 9.05
N VAL A 77 -6.73 1.05 7.97
CA VAL A 77 -6.49 0.60 6.59
C VAL A 77 -5.49 1.52 5.91
N HIS A 78 -4.37 0.97 5.47
CA HIS A 78 -3.29 1.71 4.83
C HIS A 78 -3.33 1.59 3.31
N TYR A 79 -3.66 2.72 2.64
CA TYR A 79 -3.48 2.89 1.19
C TYR A 79 -2.44 3.94 0.85
N ALA A 80 -2.06 4.78 1.83
CA ALA A 80 -1.02 5.78 1.59
C ALA A 80 0.29 5.12 1.14
N GLY A 81 0.86 5.65 0.07
CA GLY A 81 2.09 5.17 -0.51
C GLY A 81 2.32 5.74 -1.90
N ILE A 82 3.55 5.67 -2.36
CA ILE A 82 3.95 6.10 -3.69
C ILE A 82 4.59 4.95 -4.45
N TYR A 83 4.45 4.98 -5.76
CA TYR A 83 5.20 4.13 -6.68
C TYR A 83 6.45 4.88 -7.17
N MET A 84 7.53 4.15 -7.35
CA MET A 84 8.75 4.66 -7.93
C MET A 84 9.40 3.57 -8.77
N LEU A 85 9.91 3.96 -9.92
CA LEU A 85 10.66 3.12 -10.83
C LEU A 85 11.95 3.86 -11.17
N ASP A 86 13.08 3.24 -10.83
CA ASP A 86 14.40 3.79 -11.12
C ASP A 86 15.47 2.71 -11.03
N SER A 87 16.67 3.02 -11.52
CA SER A 87 17.86 2.20 -11.31
C SER A 87 18.40 2.38 -9.90
N LEU A 88 18.61 1.30 -9.17
CA LEU A 88 19.27 1.35 -7.85
C LEU A 88 20.74 1.85 -7.95
N ALA A 89 21.34 1.84 -9.14
CA ALA A 89 22.70 2.33 -9.36
C ALA A 89 22.74 3.83 -9.72
N GLU A 90 21.59 4.44 -10.08
CA GLU A 90 21.52 5.82 -10.55
C GLU A 90 20.57 6.71 -9.73
N ILE A 91 19.68 6.12 -8.92
CA ILE A 91 18.69 6.84 -8.12
C ILE A 91 19.34 7.84 -7.17
N ASP A 92 18.76 9.02 -7.05
CA ASP A 92 19.15 10.01 -6.06
C ASP A 92 18.86 9.51 -4.62
N SER A 93 19.78 9.76 -3.69
CA SER A 93 19.65 9.33 -2.30
C SER A 93 18.42 9.92 -1.60
N ALA A 94 18.07 11.17 -1.90
CA ALA A 94 16.88 11.80 -1.34
C ALA A 94 15.57 11.13 -1.82
N GLU A 95 15.53 10.69 -3.08
CA GLU A 95 14.39 9.94 -3.61
C GLU A 95 14.32 8.53 -3.00
N PHE A 96 15.48 7.88 -2.79
CA PHE A 96 15.57 6.60 -2.09
C PHE A 96 15.01 6.73 -0.67
N GLU A 97 15.44 7.71 0.10
CA GLU A 97 14.94 7.97 1.45
C GLU A 97 13.44 8.32 1.46
N ARG A 98 13.00 9.15 0.51
CA ARG A 98 11.62 9.61 0.42
C ARG A 98 10.62 8.46 0.26
N ILE A 99 10.90 7.48 -0.59
CA ILE A 99 9.99 6.35 -0.78
C ILE A 99 9.90 5.47 0.47
N PHE A 100 11.02 5.24 1.18
CA PHE A 100 11.01 4.52 2.45
C PHE A 100 10.25 5.28 3.54
N LYS A 101 10.46 6.59 3.61
CA LYS A 101 9.79 7.46 4.57
C LYS A 101 8.27 7.41 4.39
N ILE A 102 7.77 7.39 3.16
CA ILE A 102 6.34 7.34 2.88
C ILE A 102 5.81 5.90 3.02
N ASN A 103 6.40 4.93 2.31
CA ASN A 103 5.82 3.60 2.16
C ASN A 103 5.97 2.70 3.40
N LEU A 104 6.98 2.93 4.22
CA LEU A 104 7.28 2.12 5.40
C LEU A 104 7.13 2.91 6.69
N PHE A 105 7.91 4.00 6.83
CA PHE A 105 7.97 4.75 8.07
C PHE A 105 6.64 5.43 8.41
N GLY A 106 5.93 5.97 7.40
CA GLY A 106 4.59 6.54 7.58
C GLY A 106 3.58 5.53 8.12
N ALA A 107 3.59 4.29 7.63
CA ALA A 107 2.71 3.24 8.17
C ALA A 107 3.08 2.89 9.63
N PHE A 108 4.38 2.83 9.95
CA PHE A 108 4.85 2.63 11.32
C PHE A 108 4.37 3.74 12.25
N LEU A 109 4.53 5.01 11.87
CA LEU A 109 4.13 6.16 12.67
C LEU A 109 2.61 6.17 12.94
N ILE A 110 1.80 5.92 11.92
CA ILE A 110 0.33 5.82 12.07
C ILE A 110 -0.03 4.69 13.04
N ASN A 111 0.51 3.48 12.84
CA ASN A 111 0.19 2.36 13.72
C ASN A 111 0.58 2.65 15.17
N LYS A 112 1.77 3.22 15.40
CA LYS A 112 2.26 3.59 16.73
C LYS A 112 1.37 4.63 17.41
N ALA A 113 1.01 5.69 16.68
CA ALA A 113 0.26 6.80 17.24
C ALA A 113 -1.21 6.45 17.54
N PHE A 114 -1.85 5.66 16.68
CA PHE A 114 -3.24 5.25 16.84
C PHE A 114 -3.43 3.95 17.64
N LEU A 115 -2.34 3.29 18.07
CA LEU A 115 -2.41 2.06 18.88
C LEU A 115 -3.30 2.19 20.13
N PRO A 116 -3.29 3.31 20.89
CA PRO A 116 -4.16 3.46 22.07
C PRO A 116 -5.66 3.37 21.77
N LEU A 117 -6.08 3.66 20.54
CA LEU A 117 -7.48 3.55 20.10
C LEU A 117 -7.83 2.15 19.58
N LEU A 118 -6.87 1.23 19.45
CA LEU A 118 -7.13 -0.15 19.07
C LEU A 118 -7.43 -1.01 20.31
N LYS A 119 -8.47 -1.81 20.24
CA LYS A 119 -8.90 -2.70 21.31
C LYS A 119 -8.83 -4.17 20.88
N ASN A 120 -9.07 -5.09 21.80
CA ASN A 120 -9.25 -6.50 21.46
C ASN A 120 -10.36 -6.63 20.39
N GLY A 121 -10.02 -7.32 19.30
CA GLY A 121 -10.91 -7.44 18.15
C GLY A 121 -10.67 -6.39 17.05
N SER A 122 -9.84 -5.37 17.29
CA SER A 122 -9.46 -4.40 16.26
C SER A 122 -8.55 -5.02 15.17
N ARG A 123 -8.43 -4.33 14.04
CA ARG A 123 -7.72 -4.82 12.86
C ARG A 123 -6.84 -3.77 12.23
N ILE A 124 -5.70 -4.20 11.70
CA ILE A 124 -4.85 -3.38 10.82
C ILE A 124 -4.74 -4.10 9.48
N LEU A 125 -4.99 -3.39 8.39
CA LEU A 125 -4.76 -3.89 7.03
C LEU A 125 -3.80 -2.97 6.29
N MET A 126 -2.68 -3.51 5.82
CA MET A 126 -1.71 -2.78 5.02
C MET A 126 -1.76 -3.25 3.57
N THR A 127 -1.90 -2.29 2.63
CA THR A 127 -1.79 -2.61 1.21
C THR A 127 -0.33 -2.66 0.81
N THR A 128 0.14 -3.88 0.53
CA THR A 128 1.48 -4.12 0.00
C THR A 128 1.40 -4.31 -1.52
N SER A 129 2.22 -5.15 -2.10
CA SER A 129 2.23 -5.44 -3.54
C SER A 129 2.34 -6.94 -3.76
N GLU A 130 1.91 -7.41 -4.93
CA GLU A 130 2.24 -8.76 -5.37
C GLU A 130 3.74 -9.02 -5.44
N LEU A 131 4.54 -7.94 -5.60
CA LEU A 131 6.00 -8.00 -5.62
C LEU A 131 6.62 -8.21 -4.23
N ALA A 132 5.89 -7.93 -3.14
CA ALA A 132 6.44 -7.97 -1.80
C ALA A 132 7.04 -9.34 -1.37
N PRO A 133 6.45 -10.49 -1.73
CA PRO A 133 7.03 -11.80 -1.44
C PRO A 133 7.99 -12.31 -2.53
N LEU A 134 8.19 -11.59 -3.64
CA LEU A 134 8.97 -12.03 -4.79
C LEU A 134 10.35 -11.38 -4.81
N ASP A 135 11.29 -12.01 -5.50
CA ASP A 135 12.59 -11.39 -5.79
C ASP A 135 12.41 -10.17 -6.70
N PRO A 136 13.05 -9.02 -6.39
CA PRO A 136 12.88 -7.79 -7.15
C PRO A 136 13.40 -7.91 -8.58
N LEU A 137 12.62 -7.39 -9.54
CA LEU A 137 13.07 -7.25 -10.93
C LEU A 137 13.89 -5.97 -11.13
N PRO A 138 14.74 -5.89 -12.17
CA PRO A 138 15.45 -4.66 -12.51
C PRO A 138 14.50 -3.45 -12.59
N PHE A 139 14.98 -2.30 -12.15
CA PHE A 139 14.31 -0.99 -12.16
C PHE A 139 13.04 -0.85 -11.30
N THR A 140 12.41 -1.97 -10.89
CA THR A 140 11.33 -1.96 -9.90
C THR A 140 11.84 -2.15 -8.47
N GLY A 141 13.16 -2.35 -8.31
CA GLY A 141 13.78 -2.76 -7.05
C GLY A 141 13.45 -1.83 -5.89
N ILE A 142 13.54 -0.52 -6.08
CA ILE A 142 13.30 0.44 -4.99
C ILE A 142 11.87 0.33 -4.43
N TYR A 143 10.86 0.23 -5.28
CA TYR A 143 9.48 0.03 -4.86
C TYR A 143 9.27 -1.35 -4.21
N ALA A 144 9.76 -2.40 -4.86
CA ALA A 144 9.64 -3.78 -4.36
C ALA A 144 10.27 -3.94 -2.97
N ILE A 145 11.45 -3.38 -2.73
CA ILE A 145 12.13 -3.41 -1.43
C ILE A 145 11.26 -2.74 -0.35
N THR A 146 10.68 -1.56 -0.61
CA THR A 146 9.81 -0.90 0.37
C THR A 146 8.56 -1.72 0.68
N LYS A 147 7.96 -2.37 -0.31
CA LYS A 147 6.77 -3.21 -0.11
C LYS A 147 7.12 -4.55 0.57
N SER A 148 8.29 -5.12 0.31
CA SER A 148 8.82 -6.28 1.04
C SER A 148 9.11 -5.92 2.50
N ALA A 149 9.72 -4.77 2.76
CA ALA A 149 9.96 -4.27 4.11
C ALA A 149 8.65 -4.04 4.87
N LEU A 150 7.64 -3.42 4.23
CA LEU A 150 6.30 -3.23 4.82
C LEU A 150 5.60 -4.57 5.11
N ASP A 151 5.74 -5.57 4.24
CA ASP A 151 5.17 -6.90 4.43
C ASP A 151 5.81 -7.62 5.64
N LYS A 152 7.13 -7.52 5.80
CA LYS A 152 7.87 -8.04 6.96
C LYS A 152 7.55 -7.29 8.24
N TYR A 153 7.46 -5.96 8.19
CA TYR A 153 7.00 -5.13 9.30
C TYR A 153 5.58 -5.57 9.75
N ALA A 154 4.65 -5.73 8.82
CA ALA A 154 3.30 -6.18 9.12
C ALA A 154 3.29 -7.58 9.77
N TYR A 155 4.15 -8.49 9.33
CA TYR A 155 4.28 -9.81 9.92
C TYR A 155 4.77 -9.75 11.37
N SER A 156 5.85 -8.98 11.62
CA SER A 156 6.38 -8.79 12.98
C SER A 156 5.33 -8.13 13.89
N LEU A 157 4.70 -7.07 13.41
CA LEU A 157 3.64 -6.38 14.15
C LEU A 157 2.46 -7.31 14.48
N ARG A 158 2.11 -8.24 13.59
CA ARG A 158 1.09 -9.25 13.87
C ARG A 158 1.49 -10.17 15.02
N MET A 159 2.77 -10.59 15.07
CA MET A 159 3.25 -11.47 16.15
C MET A 159 3.14 -10.80 17.52
N GLU A 160 3.33 -9.49 17.57
CA GLU A 160 3.19 -8.70 18.80
C GLU A 160 1.71 -8.42 19.13
N LEU A 161 0.97 -7.84 18.18
CA LEU A 161 -0.39 -7.36 18.44
C LEU A 161 -1.43 -8.45 18.63
N GLN A 162 -1.19 -9.68 18.14
CA GLN A 162 -2.07 -10.81 18.44
C GLN A 162 -2.15 -11.10 19.95
N LEU A 163 -1.10 -10.76 20.73
CA LEU A 163 -1.10 -10.90 22.19
C LEU A 163 -2.09 -9.91 22.85
N LEU A 164 -2.47 -8.87 22.15
CA LEU A 164 -3.49 -7.89 22.56
C LEU A 164 -4.84 -8.15 21.88
N GLY A 165 -4.99 -9.25 21.14
CA GLY A 165 -6.20 -9.58 20.39
C GLY A 165 -6.44 -8.72 19.16
N ILE A 166 -5.42 -8.00 18.67
CA ILE A 166 -5.47 -7.16 17.48
C ILE A 166 -4.92 -7.95 16.28
N SER A 167 -5.67 -8.00 15.19
CA SER A 167 -5.26 -8.71 13.98
C SER A 167 -4.57 -7.78 12.99
N VAL A 168 -3.40 -8.18 12.48
CA VAL A 168 -2.72 -7.48 11.39
C VAL A 168 -2.75 -8.37 10.14
N SER A 169 -3.10 -7.77 9.00
CA SER A 169 -3.16 -8.44 7.70
C SER A 169 -2.52 -7.59 6.61
N VAL A 170 -2.08 -8.23 5.53
CA VAL A 170 -1.63 -7.55 4.31
C VAL A 170 -2.51 -7.91 3.12
N LEU A 171 -2.78 -6.94 2.26
CA LEU A 171 -3.38 -7.13 0.95
C LEU A 171 -2.32 -6.90 -0.13
N ARG A 172 -1.83 -7.99 -0.72
CA ARG A 172 -0.85 -7.99 -1.80
C ARG A 172 -1.58 -7.79 -3.13
N ALA A 173 -1.64 -6.55 -3.59
CA ALA A 173 -2.32 -6.16 -4.81
C ALA A 173 -1.36 -6.20 -6.01
N GLY A 174 -1.81 -6.77 -7.14
CA GLY A 174 -1.20 -6.56 -8.44
C GLY A 174 -1.65 -5.24 -9.08
N ALA A 175 -1.59 -5.12 -10.40
CA ALA A 175 -1.94 -3.90 -11.12
C ALA A 175 -3.40 -3.46 -10.87
N VAL A 176 -3.60 -2.20 -10.42
CA VAL A 176 -4.91 -1.61 -10.15
C VAL A 176 -5.03 -0.32 -10.94
N LYS A 177 -6.14 -0.15 -11.65
CA LYS A 177 -6.42 1.04 -12.48
C LYS A 177 -6.67 2.27 -11.60
N THR A 178 -5.59 3.00 -11.30
CA THR A 178 -5.58 4.22 -10.46
C THR A 178 -4.62 5.24 -11.05
N ASP A 179 -4.64 6.47 -10.54
CA ASP A 179 -3.67 7.51 -10.93
C ASP A 179 -2.20 7.09 -10.67
N MET A 180 -1.98 6.17 -9.74
CA MET A 180 -0.65 5.58 -9.49
C MET A 180 -0.16 4.79 -10.71
N LEU A 181 -1.06 4.18 -11.50
CA LEU A 181 -0.71 3.49 -12.74
C LEU A 181 -0.22 4.51 -13.78
N GLY A 182 -0.95 5.61 -13.98
CA GLY A 182 -0.50 6.70 -14.87
C GLY A 182 0.81 7.35 -14.40
N ALA A 183 1.01 7.50 -13.09
CA ALA A 183 2.28 7.97 -12.53
C ALA A 183 3.43 6.96 -12.78
N SER A 184 3.13 5.66 -12.84
CA SER A 184 4.07 4.60 -13.22
C SER A 184 4.53 4.74 -14.67
N GLU A 185 3.61 5.00 -15.61
CA GLU A 185 3.94 5.25 -17.02
C GLU A 185 4.86 6.47 -17.17
N VAL A 186 4.52 7.58 -16.50
CA VAL A 186 5.34 8.80 -16.49
C VAL A 186 6.72 8.55 -15.90
N ALA A 187 6.81 7.80 -14.80
CA ALA A 187 8.09 7.45 -14.18
C ALA A 187 8.94 6.56 -15.11
N LEU A 188 8.31 5.61 -15.80
CA LEU A 188 8.97 4.75 -16.76
C LEU A 188 9.48 5.51 -17.99
N ASP A 189 8.68 6.45 -18.50
CA ASP A 189 9.10 7.32 -19.59
C ASP A 189 10.25 8.24 -19.20
N ARG A 190 10.22 8.79 -17.99
CA ARG A 190 11.32 9.55 -17.41
C ARG A 190 12.58 8.69 -17.34
N PHE A 191 12.49 7.50 -16.75
CA PHE A 191 13.61 6.58 -16.63
C PHE A 191 14.21 6.23 -18.01
N CYS A 192 13.37 5.96 -19.02
CA CYS A 192 13.83 5.68 -20.38
C CYS A 192 14.59 6.85 -21.03
N ARG A 193 14.30 8.10 -20.63
CA ARG A 193 14.99 9.30 -21.16
C ARG A 193 16.26 9.64 -20.39
N GLU A 194 16.27 9.44 -19.08
CA GLU A 194 17.27 10.01 -18.16
C GLU A 194 18.38 9.01 -17.80
N THR A 195 18.12 7.68 -17.87
CA THR A 195 19.14 6.69 -17.53
C THR A 195 20.35 6.77 -18.48
N ARG A 196 21.53 6.84 -17.89
CA ARG A 196 22.80 6.86 -18.61
C ARG A 196 23.34 5.45 -18.86
N LEU A 197 23.16 4.55 -17.89
CA LEU A 197 23.71 3.20 -17.91
C LEU A 197 22.83 2.21 -18.69
N TYR A 198 21.52 2.45 -18.78
CA TYR A 198 20.52 1.44 -19.19
C TYR A 198 19.64 1.85 -20.37
N SER A 199 20.06 2.77 -21.22
CA SER A 199 19.25 3.38 -22.29
C SER A 199 18.57 2.35 -23.22
N CYS A 200 19.24 1.26 -23.58
CA CYS A 200 18.65 0.19 -24.39
C CYS A 200 17.75 -0.76 -23.56
N ASN A 201 18.20 -1.10 -22.36
CA ASN A 201 17.48 -2.01 -21.46
C ASN A 201 16.16 -1.42 -20.98
N ALA A 202 16.13 -0.11 -20.67
CA ALA A 202 14.95 0.62 -20.24
C ALA A 202 13.83 0.55 -21.28
N LYS A 203 14.12 0.73 -22.55
CA LYS A 203 13.14 0.62 -23.65
C LYS A 203 12.56 -0.78 -23.80
N ARG A 204 13.36 -1.82 -23.55
CA ARG A 204 12.87 -3.21 -23.55
C ARG A 204 12.02 -3.50 -22.33
N PHE A 205 12.45 -3.01 -21.17
CA PHE A 205 11.71 -3.12 -19.94
C PHE A 205 10.33 -2.45 -20.05
N LYS A 206 10.25 -1.24 -20.65
CA LYS A 206 8.98 -0.55 -20.90
C LYS A 206 7.98 -1.43 -21.66
N ARG A 207 8.40 -2.09 -22.74
CA ARG A 207 7.51 -2.98 -23.52
C ARG A 207 6.95 -4.14 -22.70
N ILE A 208 7.71 -4.63 -21.71
CA ILE A 208 7.26 -5.69 -20.80
C ILE A 208 6.22 -5.12 -19.82
N VAL A 209 6.51 -3.98 -19.21
CA VAL A 209 5.60 -3.32 -18.26
C VAL A 209 4.26 -3.00 -18.93
N ASP A 210 4.29 -2.38 -20.11
CA ASP A 210 3.08 -2.03 -20.87
C ASP A 210 2.19 -3.29 -21.13
N SER A 211 2.79 -4.46 -21.32
CA SER A 211 2.05 -5.72 -21.49
C SER A 211 1.39 -6.23 -20.19
N VAL A 212 1.96 -5.89 -19.02
CA VAL A 212 1.44 -6.29 -17.71
C VAL A 212 0.34 -5.35 -17.24
N GLU A 213 0.50 -4.04 -17.49
CA GLU A 213 -0.48 -3.03 -17.08
C GLU A 213 -1.84 -3.19 -17.78
N ALA A 214 -1.86 -3.72 -18.98
CA ALA A 214 -3.10 -4.07 -19.70
C ALA A 214 -4.03 -5.02 -18.92
N LYS A 215 -3.54 -5.68 -17.86
CA LYS A 215 -4.29 -6.62 -17.01
C LYS A 215 -4.72 -6.02 -15.67
N SER A 216 -4.80 -4.71 -15.56
CA SER A 216 -5.22 -4.01 -14.34
C SER A 216 -6.69 -4.28 -13.97
N ILE A 217 -7.01 -4.23 -12.68
CA ILE A 217 -8.37 -4.34 -12.15
C ILE A 217 -8.89 -3.00 -11.63
N PRO A 218 -10.22 -2.77 -11.62
CA PRO A 218 -10.77 -1.56 -11.05
C PRO A 218 -10.58 -1.48 -9.53
N PRO A 219 -10.34 -0.29 -8.96
CA PRO A 219 -10.05 -0.10 -7.54
C PRO A 219 -11.22 -0.48 -6.61
N GLU A 220 -12.46 -0.50 -7.12
CA GLU A 220 -13.63 -0.99 -6.39
C GLU A 220 -13.47 -2.45 -5.93
N LYS A 221 -12.79 -3.30 -6.73
CA LYS A 221 -12.49 -4.68 -6.33
C LYS A 221 -11.55 -4.73 -5.13
N ILE A 222 -10.61 -3.79 -5.03
CA ILE A 222 -9.72 -3.64 -3.88
C ILE A 222 -10.53 -3.23 -2.64
N ALA A 223 -11.39 -2.21 -2.77
CA ALA A 223 -12.25 -1.73 -1.69
C ALA A 223 -13.13 -2.84 -1.11
N LYS A 224 -13.85 -3.58 -1.96
CA LYS A 224 -14.67 -4.73 -1.55
C LYS A 224 -13.86 -5.83 -0.89
N LYS A 225 -12.68 -6.15 -1.44
CA LYS A 225 -11.78 -7.15 -0.84
C LYS A 225 -11.28 -6.72 0.53
N THR A 226 -10.94 -5.44 0.69
CA THR A 226 -10.53 -4.84 1.97
C THR A 226 -11.63 -4.97 3.02
N LEU A 227 -12.86 -4.55 2.70
CA LEU A 227 -13.99 -4.69 3.61
C LEU A 227 -14.21 -6.15 4.00
N CYS A 228 -14.23 -7.06 3.02
CA CYS A 228 -14.37 -8.49 3.27
C CYS A 228 -13.29 -9.05 4.22
N ILE A 229 -12.03 -8.56 4.14
CA ILE A 229 -10.96 -8.97 5.05
C ILE A 229 -11.21 -8.42 6.45
N ILE A 230 -11.56 -7.14 6.55
CA ILE A 230 -11.82 -6.45 7.83
C ILE A 230 -13.00 -7.09 8.58
N GLU A 231 -14.01 -7.58 7.89
CA GLU A 231 -15.19 -8.20 8.50
C GLU A 231 -15.02 -9.68 8.87
N LYS A 232 -13.90 -10.33 8.47
CA LYS A 232 -13.66 -11.72 8.86
C LYS A 232 -13.55 -11.85 10.39
N ARG A 233 -14.19 -12.87 10.94
CA ARG A 233 -14.08 -13.23 12.36
C ARG A 233 -12.64 -13.52 12.77
N SER A 234 -11.90 -14.26 11.92
CA SER A 234 -10.49 -14.59 12.11
C SER A 234 -9.72 -14.31 10.81
N PRO A 235 -9.21 -13.08 10.60
CA PRO A 235 -8.50 -12.78 9.38
C PRO A 235 -7.11 -13.43 9.36
N GLY A 236 -6.76 -14.04 8.22
CA GLY A 236 -5.42 -14.55 7.95
C GLY A 236 -4.40 -13.40 7.80
N PHE A 237 -3.10 -13.75 7.70
CA PHE A 237 -2.07 -12.73 7.54
C PHE A 237 -2.08 -12.10 6.14
N ALA A 238 -2.02 -12.91 5.07
CA ALA A 238 -1.82 -12.39 3.72
C ALA A 238 -2.97 -12.78 2.77
N TYR A 239 -3.43 -11.78 2.06
CA TYR A 239 -4.41 -11.91 0.98
C TYR A 239 -3.82 -11.37 -0.31
N SER A 240 -4.18 -11.97 -1.44
CA SER A 240 -3.73 -11.52 -2.76
C SER A 240 -4.90 -11.26 -3.67
N ILE A 241 -4.72 -10.30 -4.58
CA ILE A 241 -5.68 -9.98 -5.63
C ILE A 241 -4.93 -9.55 -6.88
N ASN A 242 -5.38 -10.04 -8.04
CA ASN A 242 -4.81 -9.74 -9.35
C ASN A 242 -3.31 -10.04 -9.47
N ARG A 243 -2.86 -11.24 -9.06
CA ARG A 243 -1.45 -11.63 -9.15
C ARG A 243 -1.08 -12.03 -10.58
N ASN A 244 0.09 -11.58 -11.02
CA ASN A 244 0.66 -12.00 -12.29
C ASN A 244 1.25 -13.42 -12.20
N PRO A 245 0.72 -14.41 -12.96
CA PRO A 245 1.23 -15.77 -12.89
C PRO A 245 2.65 -15.91 -13.44
N LEU A 246 3.07 -15.06 -14.39
CA LEU A 246 4.42 -15.11 -14.96
C LEU A 246 5.49 -14.72 -13.95
N LEU A 247 5.21 -13.70 -13.11
CA LEU A 247 6.11 -13.29 -12.02
C LEU A 247 6.30 -14.43 -11.02
N ARG A 248 5.22 -15.13 -10.68
CA ARG A 248 5.29 -16.29 -9.78
C ARG A 248 6.08 -17.44 -10.38
N LEU A 249 5.89 -17.70 -11.68
CA LEU A 249 6.65 -18.76 -12.36
C LEU A 249 8.14 -18.43 -12.39
N LEU A 250 8.48 -17.16 -12.63
CA LEU A 250 9.86 -16.71 -12.60
C LEU A 250 10.50 -16.90 -11.22
N ASP A 251 9.77 -16.53 -10.16
CA ASP A 251 10.21 -16.63 -8.75
C ASP A 251 10.45 -18.09 -8.29
N LEU A 252 9.78 -19.06 -8.91
CA LEU A 252 10.00 -20.49 -8.63
C LEU A 252 11.29 -21.05 -9.23
N LEU A 253 11.93 -20.31 -10.13
CA LEU A 253 13.16 -20.76 -10.77
C LEU A 253 14.38 -20.50 -9.87
N PRO A 254 15.44 -21.34 -9.92
CA PRO A 254 16.70 -21.02 -9.25
C PRO A 254 17.25 -19.67 -9.68
N ASN A 255 17.81 -18.88 -8.77
CA ASN A 255 18.30 -17.52 -9.02
C ASN A 255 19.24 -17.42 -10.22
N ARG A 256 20.13 -18.42 -10.40
CA ARG A 256 21.04 -18.46 -11.57
C ARG A 256 20.28 -18.49 -12.90
N LEU A 257 19.13 -19.15 -12.94
CA LEU A 257 18.29 -19.23 -14.14
C LEU A 257 17.49 -17.94 -14.32
N GLN A 258 16.93 -17.38 -13.23
CA GLN A 258 16.30 -16.07 -13.24
C GLN A 258 17.23 -15.00 -13.83
N PHE A 259 18.47 -14.91 -13.34
CA PHE A 259 19.47 -13.93 -13.84
C PHE A 259 19.77 -14.11 -15.32
N LYS A 260 19.86 -15.35 -15.81
CA LYS A 260 20.06 -15.63 -17.24
C LYS A 260 18.88 -15.18 -18.09
N ILE A 261 17.65 -15.50 -17.65
CA ILE A 261 16.41 -15.11 -18.35
C ILE A 261 16.29 -13.59 -18.39
N ILE A 262 16.40 -12.92 -17.24
CA ILE A 262 16.31 -11.45 -17.14
C ILE A 262 17.36 -10.78 -18.03
N ARG A 263 18.60 -11.28 -18.00
CA ARG A 263 19.66 -10.78 -18.86
C ARG A 263 19.34 -10.97 -20.35
N ALA A 264 18.83 -12.13 -20.74
CA ALA A 264 18.48 -12.42 -22.13
C ALA A 264 17.32 -11.56 -22.64
N VAL A 265 16.35 -11.29 -21.78
CA VAL A 265 15.15 -10.50 -22.13
C VAL A 265 15.47 -9.00 -22.18
N LEU A 266 16.35 -8.51 -21.30
CA LEU A 266 16.64 -7.07 -21.19
C LEU A 266 17.92 -6.65 -21.94
N LYS A 267 18.80 -7.55 -22.32
CA LYS A 267 20.03 -7.24 -23.07
C LYS A 267 19.77 -7.14 -24.57
#